data_ef2c5ae13c73be40beab449ad44a2ce7
#
_entry.id   ef2c5ae13c73be40beab449ad44a2ce7
#
_cell.length_a   1.000
_cell.length_b   1.000
_cell.length_c   1.000
_cell.angle_alpha   90.00
_cell.angle_beta   90.00
_cell.angle_gamma   90.00
#
_symmetry.space_group_name_H-M   'P 1'
#
loop_
_entity.id
_entity.type
_entity.pdbx_description
1 polymer ?
#
loop_
_entity_poly.entity_id
_entity_poly.type
_entity_poly.pdbx_seq_one_letter_code
_entity_poly.pdbx_strand_id
1 'polypeptide(L)'
;MSKILAAITLLLSVILTILVTIACSVPIIVAGIIKLLLPVPPVWRAVSAFCNFMMYCWCEGLAILLYLNPWLKWDVQGLEKLNKKNWYLLICNHHSWADIVVLCVLFRKHIPMNKYFLKQQLAWVPFIGLACWALDMPFMKRYSRSYLIRHPERRGMDVVDWPPESPDSWYHLS
;
A
#
# COMPACT_ATOMS: atom_id res chain seq x y z
N MET A 1 17.28 -5.16 31.39
CA MET A 1 16.08 -5.95 30.99
C MET A 1 16.53 -7.32 30.51
N SER A 2 15.92 -8.40 30.98
CA SER A 2 16.38 -9.75 30.64
C SER A 2 16.16 -10.03 29.15
N LYS A 3 17.07 -10.79 28.52
CA LYS A 3 16.94 -11.24 27.11
C LYS A 3 15.61 -11.97 26.86
N ILE A 4 15.08 -12.61 27.90
CA ILE A 4 13.78 -13.31 27.89
C ILE A 4 12.63 -12.32 27.68
N LEU A 5 12.61 -11.20 28.40
CA LEU A 5 11.55 -10.18 28.25
C LEU A 5 11.56 -9.56 26.84
N ALA A 6 12.75 -9.29 26.30
CA ALA A 6 12.90 -8.80 24.94
C ALA A 6 12.36 -9.80 23.88
N ALA A 7 12.66 -11.09 24.05
CA ALA A 7 12.16 -12.14 23.17
C ALA A 7 10.63 -12.27 23.24
N ILE A 8 10.05 -12.21 24.44
CA ILE A 8 8.60 -12.27 24.63
C ILE A 8 7.93 -11.05 23.97
N THR A 9 8.45 -9.85 24.18
CA THR A 9 7.90 -8.62 23.57
C THR A 9 7.96 -8.69 22.03
N LEU A 10 9.07 -9.18 21.48
CA LEU A 10 9.21 -9.36 20.03
C LEU A 10 8.18 -10.37 19.51
N LEU A 11 8.04 -11.52 20.14
CA LEU A 11 7.08 -12.56 19.76
C LEU A 11 5.64 -12.03 19.78
N LEU A 12 5.25 -11.34 20.85
CA LEU A 12 3.92 -10.72 20.96
C LEU A 12 3.69 -9.67 19.90
N SER A 13 4.69 -8.82 19.59
CA SER A 13 4.58 -7.82 18.54
C SER A 13 4.40 -8.46 17.16
N VAL A 14 5.08 -9.56 16.87
CA VAL A 14 4.93 -10.30 15.60
C VAL A 14 3.52 -10.90 15.50
N ILE A 15 3.04 -11.57 16.56
CA ILE A 15 1.70 -12.17 16.59
C ILE A 15 0.64 -11.08 16.38
N LEU A 16 0.71 -9.97 17.12
CA LEU A 16 -0.24 -8.87 16.98
C LEU A 16 -0.19 -8.23 15.58
N THR A 17 0.99 -8.09 14.99
CA THR A 17 1.15 -7.61 13.61
C THR A 17 0.42 -8.53 12.63
N ILE A 18 0.58 -9.84 12.77
CA ILE A 18 -0.09 -10.83 11.92
C ILE A 18 -1.61 -10.73 12.10
N LEU A 19 -2.10 -10.66 13.33
CA LEU A 19 -3.53 -10.56 13.62
C LEU A 19 -4.15 -9.28 13.02
N VAL A 20 -3.52 -8.13 13.21
CA VAL A 20 -3.96 -6.85 12.62
C VAL A 20 -3.95 -6.93 11.09
N THR A 21 -2.91 -7.54 10.51
CA THR A 21 -2.81 -7.70 9.06
C THR A 21 -3.93 -8.59 8.52
N ILE A 22 -4.21 -9.73 9.14
CA ILE A 22 -5.31 -10.61 8.74
C ILE A 22 -6.66 -9.89 8.89
N ALA A 23 -6.89 -9.24 10.05
CA ALA A 23 -8.15 -8.55 10.32
C ALA A 23 -8.47 -7.43 9.32
N CYS A 24 -7.46 -6.75 8.78
CA CYS A 24 -7.63 -5.71 7.78
C CYS A 24 -7.63 -6.25 6.34
N SER A 25 -6.80 -7.25 6.03
CA SER A 25 -6.68 -7.75 4.65
C SER A 25 -7.86 -8.62 4.22
N VAL A 26 -8.46 -9.40 5.11
CA VAL A 26 -9.63 -10.24 4.78
C VAL A 26 -10.80 -9.38 4.27
N PRO A 27 -11.24 -8.32 4.95
CA PRO A 27 -12.29 -7.43 4.42
C PRO A 27 -11.93 -6.76 3.09
N ILE A 28 -10.65 -6.40 2.89
CA ILE A 28 -10.18 -5.82 1.61
C ILE A 28 -10.33 -6.85 0.47
N ILE A 29 -9.95 -8.10 0.71
CA ILE A 29 -10.08 -9.17 -0.29
C ILE A 29 -11.55 -9.42 -0.64
N VAL A 30 -12.43 -9.50 0.36
CA VAL A 30 -13.88 -9.67 0.15
C VAL A 30 -14.44 -8.47 -0.64
N ALA A 31 -14.07 -7.25 -0.27
CA ALA A 31 -14.47 -6.05 -0.99
C ALA A 31 -13.92 -6.02 -2.42
N GLY A 32 -12.69 -6.50 -2.63
CA GLY A 32 -12.10 -6.67 -3.97
C GLY A 32 -12.91 -7.66 -4.84
N ILE A 33 -13.38 -8.76 -4.27
CA ILE A 33 -14.27 -9.69 -4.99
C ILE A 33 -15.59 -9.01 -5.39
N ILE A 34 -16.18 -8.23 -4.47
CA ILE A 34 -17.41 -7.48 -4.77
C ILE A 34 -17.15 -6.47 -5.90
N LYS A 35 -16.03 -5.75 -5.85
CA LYS A 35 -15.62 -4.79 -6.87
C LYS A 35 -15.44 -5.46 -8.25
N LEU A 36 -14.93 -6.69 -8.27
CA LEU A 36 -14.74 -7.47 -9.48
C LEU A 36 -16.07 -7.98 -10.06
N LEU A 37 -16.99 -8.43 -9.21
CA LEU A 37 -18.29 -8.99 -9.63
C LEU A 37 -19.31 -7.92 -10.03
N LEU A 38 -19.20 -6.71 -9.47
CA LEU A 38 -20.10 -5.58 -9.70
C LEU A 38 -19.36 -4.39 -10.29
N PRO A 39 -19.08 -4.38 -11.61
CA PRO A 39 -18.31 -3.32 -12.26
C PRO A 39 -19.18 -2.08 -12.55
N VAL A 40 -19.80 -1.52 -11.51
CA VAL A 40 -20.62 -0.29 -11.56
C VAL A 40 -19.91 0.85 -10.82
N PRO A 41 -19.81 2.06 -11.40
CA PRO A 41 -19.03 3.17 -10.83
C PRO A 41 -19.35 3.50 -9.36
N PRO A 42 -20.63 3.56 -8.90
CA PRO A 42 -20.92 3.84 -7.50
C PRO A 42 -20.41 2.76 -6.55
N VAL A 43 -20.48 1.48 -6.94
CA VAL A 43 -19.97 0.35 -6.15
C VAL A 43 -18.44 0.45 -6.06
N TRP A 44 -17.79 0.72 -7.16
CA TRP A 44 -16.32 0.86 -7.19
C TRP A 44 -15.84 1.97 -6.25
N ARG A 45 -16.47 3.15 -6.29
CA ARG A 45 -16.12 4.25 -5.38
C ARG A 45 -16.33 3.88 -3.91
N ALA A 46 -17.48 3.25 -3.59
CA ALA A 46 -17.77 2.80 -2.23
C ALA A 46 -16.76 1.77 -1.73
N VAL A 47 -16.44 0.78 -2.58
CA VAL A 47 -15.46 -0.27 -2.25
C VAL A 47 -14.05 0.32 -2.09
N SER A 48 -13.62 1.20 -3.01
CA SER A 48 -12.31 1.86 -2.89
C SER A 48 -12.22 2.71 -1.61
N ALA A 49 -13.28 3.44 -1.25
CA ALA A 49 -13.33 4.20 -0.01
C ALA A 49 -13.23 3.27 1.23
N PHE A 50 -13.96 2.15 1.22
CA PHE A 50 -13.89 1.15 2.28
C PHE A 50 -12.50 0.51 2.39
N CYS A 51 -11.89 0.12 1.26
CA CYS A 51 -10.54 -0.45 1.24
C CYS A 51 -9.49 0.54 1.75
N ASN A 52 -9.59 1.82 1.38
CA ASN A 52 -8.71 2.87 1.90
C ASN A 52 -8.90 3.07 3.41
N PHE A 53 -10.14 2.96 3.92
CA PHE A 53 -10.40 3.00 5.35
C PHE A 53 -9.79 1.81 6.09
N MET A 54 -9.91 0.59 5.54
CA MET A 54 -9.27 -0.61 6.10
C MET A 54 -7.75 -0.50 6.12
N MET A 55 -7.16 0.06 5.04
CA MET A 55 -5.72 0.34 4.99
C MET A 55 -5.30 1.35 6.07
N TYR A 56 -6.12 2.39 6.31
CA TYR A 56 -5.88 3.34 7.38
C TYR A 56 -5.93 2.66 8.77
N CYS A 57 -6.92 1.79 9.02
CA CYS A 57 -7.01 1.02 10.25
C CYS A 57 -5.78 0.12 10.44
N TRP A 58 -5.29 -0.51 9.38
CA TRP A 58 -4.06 -1.29 9.39
C TRP A 58 -2.85 -0.43 9.78
N CYS A 59 -2.69 0.75 9.19
CA CYS A 59 -1.62 1.68 9.52
C CYS A 59 -1.69 2.15 10.99
N GLU A 60 -2.90 2.41 11.52
CA GLU A 60 -3.08 2.79 12.94
C GLU A 60 -2.73 1.61 13.87
N GLY A 61 -3.16 0.41 13.54
CA GLY A 61 -2.79 -0.80 14.31
C GLY A 61 -1.28 -1.01 14.36
N LEU A 62 -0.61 -0.90 13.22
CA LEU A 62 0.85 -0.99 13.17
C LEU A 62 1.53 0.17 13.91
N ALA A 63 0.96 1.38 13.84
CA ALA A 63 1.50 2.52 14.57
C ALA A 63 1.49 2.27 16.08
N ILE A 64 0.38 1.77 16.62
CA ILE A 64 0.27 1.42 18.04
C ILE A 64 1.38 0.43 18.41
N LEU A 65 1.57 -0.63 17.62
CA LEU A 65 2.60 -1.66 17.88
C LEU A 65 4.02 -1.08 17.82
N LEU A 66 4.30 -0.21 16.85
CA LEU A 66 5.61 0.41 16.72
C LEU A 66 5.89 1.43 17.84
N TYR A 67 4.89 2.24 18.22
CA TYR A 67 5.06 3.22 19.30
C TYR A 67 5.13 2.57 20.70
N LEU A 68 4.55 1.40 20.88
CA LEU A 68 4.69 0.62 22.10
C LEU A 68 6.06 -0.07 22.23
N ASN A 69 6.85 -0.08 21.16
CA ASN A 69 8.18 -0.67 21.18
C ASN A 69 9.20 0.30 21.79
N PRO A 70 9.74 0.04 23.00
CA PRO A 70 10.60 0.98 23.70
C PRO A 70 12.00 1.13 23.09
N TRP A 71 12.36 0.28 22.14
CA TRP A 71 13.67 0.35 21.46
C TRP A 71 13.64 1.17 20.19
N LEU A 72 12.46 1.49 19.66
CA LEU A 72 12.32 2.28 18.46
C LEU A 72 12.39 3.76 18.82
N LYS A 73 13.41 4.43 18.31
CA LYS A 73 13.55 5.89 18.42
C LYS A 73 13.19 6.50 17.08
N TRP A 74 12.27 7.46 17.11
CA TRP A 74 11.83 8.20 15.94
C TRP A 74 12.55 9.55 15.92
N ASP A 75 13.31 9.81 14.87
CA ASP A 75 13.82 11.13 14.53
C ASP A 75 13.20 11.53 13.19
N VAL A 76 12.17 12.34 13.25
CA VAL A 76 11.37 12.72 12.08
C VAL A 76 11.24 14.22 12.04
N GLN A 77 11.61 14.82 10.90
CA GLN A 77 11.58 16.26 10.69
C GLN A 77 10.80 16.60 9.41
N GLY A 78 10.16 17.77 9.37
CA GLY A 78 9.54 18.32 8.17
C GLY A 78 8.10 17.86 7.91
N LEU A 79 7.47 17.07 8.79
CA LEU A 79 6.07 16.63 8.61
C LEU A 79 5.06 17.76 8.78
N GLU A 80 5.39 18.81 9.50
CA GLU A 80 4.54 19.98 9.79
C GLU A 80 4.13 20.75 8.53
N LYS A 81 4.88 20.61 7.44
CA LYS A 81 4.61 21.25 6.14
C LYS A 81 3.63 20.47 5.27
N LEU A 82 3.29 19.25 5.67
CA LEU A 82 2.42 18.37 4.89
C LEU A 82 0.94 18.65 5.19
N ASN A 83 0.08 18.47 4.16
CA ASN A 83 -1.35 18.69 4.27
C ASN A 83 -2.12 17.56 3.57
N LYS A 84 -3.11 16.97 4.24
CA LYS A 84 -3.97 15.91 3.70
C LYS A 84 -4.77 16.29 2.45
N LYS A 85 -4.92 17.58 2.15
CA LYS A 85 -5.63 18.06 0.97
C LYS A 85 -4.76 18.15 -0.27
N ASN A 86 -3.44 17.98 -0.13
CA ASN A 86 -2.48 18.10 -1.22
C ASN A 86 -2.07 16.72 -1.75
N TRP A 87 -1.62 16.69 -2.99
CA TRP A 87 -1.03 15.51 -3.62
C TRP A 87 0.48 15.55 -3.49
N TYR A 88 1.09 14.40 -3.26
CA TYR A 88 2.53 14.26 -3.06
C TYR A 88 3.07 13.07 -3.85
N LEU A 89 4.22 13.25 -4.49
CA LEU A 89 5.03 12.16 -4.99
C LEU A 89 6.11 11.87 -3.96
N LEU A 90 6.04 10.68 -3.34
CA LEU A 90 7.03 10.22 -2.38
C LEU A 90 8.13 9.44 -3.09
N ILE A 91 9.36 9.90 -2.97
CA ILE A 91 10.55 9.23 -3.50
C ILE A 91 11.44 8.92 -2.30
N CYS A 92 11.76 7.65 -2.08
CA CYS A 92 12.61 7.21 -0.99
C CYS A 92 13.52 6.06 -1.42
N ASN A 93 14.62 5.90 -0.72
CA ASN A 93 15.43 4.69 -0.84
C ASN A 93 14.66 3.52 -0.22
N HIS A 94 14.63 2.40 -0.93
CA HIS A 94 13.94 1.20 -0.48
C HIS A 94 14.96 0.09 -0.20
N HIS A 95 15.15 -0.21 1.08
CA HIS A 95 16.09 -1.22 1.55
C HIS A 95 15.41 -2.50 2.01
N SER A 96 14.19 -2.39 2.56
CA SER A 96 13.47 -3.53 3.12
C SER A 96 11.95 -3.35 3.09
N TRP A 97 11.23 -4.44 3.32
CA TRP A 97 9.77 -4.39 3.50
C TRP A 97 9.33 -3.53 4.68
N ALA A 98 10.20 -3.33 5.68
CA ALA A 98 9.93 -2.44 6.81
C ALA A 98 9.73 -0.98 6.39
N ASP A 99 10.36 -0.55 5.30
CA ASP A 99 10.22 0.82 4.79
C ASP A 99 8.76 1.14 4.42
N ILE A 100 8.03 0.18 3.84
CA ILE A 100 6.62 0.34 3.50
C ILE A 100 5.79 0.58 4.77
N VAL A 101 6.03 -0.21 5.80
CA VAL A 101 5.34 -0.09 7.10
C VAL A 101 5.65 1.26 7.74
N VAL A 102 6.92 1.65 7.77
CA VAL A 102 7.36 2.94 8.32
C VAL A 102 6.73 4.11 7.58
N LEU A 103 6.73 4.10 6.24
CA LEU A 103 6.10 5.14 5.43
C LEU A 103 4.59 5.21 5.66
N CYS A 104 3.90 4.06 5.71
CA CYS A 104 2.47 4.02 6.03
C CYS A 104 2.18 4.65 7.40
N VAL A 105 2.91 4.23 8.42
CA VAL A 105 2.72 4.70 9.80
C VAL A 105 3.08 6.18 9.93
N LEU A 106 4.16 6.63 9.30
CA LEU A 106 4.63 8.00 9.39
C LEU A 106 3.66 8.98 8.73
N PHE A 107 3.23 8.66 7.52
CA PHE A 107 2.45 9.59 6.69
C PHE A 107 0.94 9.50 6.88
N ARG A 108 0.39 8.48 7.54
CA ARG A 108 -1.05 8.22 7.67
C ARG A 108 -1.91 9.41 8.13
N LYS A 109 -1.32 10.31 8.95
CA LYS A 109 -2.00 11.50 9.48
C LYS A 109 -1.68 12.79 8.73
N HIS A 110 -0.70 12.80 7.87
CA HIS A 110 -0.13 14.00 7.25
C HIS A 110 -0.51 14.19 5.79
N ILE A 111 -0.65 13.09 5.04
CA ILE A 111 -1.01 13.11 3.63
C ILE A 111 -2.15 12.12 3.35
N PRO A 112 -2.78 12.15 2.15
CA PRO A 112 -3.71 11.08 1.72
C PRO A 112 -3.06 9.71 1.78
N MET A 113 -3.87 8.64 1.79
CA MET A 113 -3.35 7.26 1.85
C MET A 113 -2.36 6.98 0.71
N ASN A 114 -1.19 6.50 1.08
CA ASN A 114 -0.12 6.20 0.12
C ASN A 114 -0.54 5.12 -0.87
N LYS A 115 -0.27 5.34 -2.14
CA LYS A 115 -0.37 4.35 -3.21
C LYS A 115 1.03 3.98 -3.66
N TYR A 116 1.30 2.68 -3.78
CA TYR A 116 2.62 2.18 -4.13
C TYR A 116 2.62 1.67 -5.57
N PHE A 117 3.66 2.03 -6.32
CA PHE A 117 3.90 1.44 -7.63
C PHE A 117 4.39 0.00 -7.47
N LEU A 118 3.59 -0.94 -7.94
CA LEU A 118 3.84 -2.37 -7.77
C LEU A 118 4.35 -3.00 -9.07
N LYS A 119 5.16 -4.06 -8.95
CA LYS A 119 5.54 -4.85 -10.13
C LYS A 119 4.31 -5.59 -10.67
N GLN A 120 4.14 -5.62 -12.00
CA GLN A 120 3.03 -6.31 -12.66
C GLN A 120 2.89 -7.78 -12.22
N GLN A 121 4.01 -8.48 -11.96
CA GLN A 121 3.97 -9.87 -11.51
C GLN A 121 3.19 -10.05 -10.20
N LEU A 122 3.11 -9.02 -9.38
CA LEU A 122 2.37 -9.06 -8.12
C LEU A 122 0.85 -9.14 -8.33
N ALA A 123 0.35 -8.67 -9.47
CA ALA A 123 -1.07 -8.78 -9.83
C ALA A 123 -1.55 -10.24 -9.94
N TRP A 124 -0.64 -11.14 -10.30
CA TRP A 124 -0.94 -12.57 -10.48
C TRP A 124 -0.78 -13.40 -9.20
N VAL A 125 -0.27 -12.80 -8.12
CA VAL A 125 -0.17 -13.50 -6.83
C VAL A 125 -1.55 -13.54 -6.18
N PRO A 126 -2.10 -14.74 -5.91
CA PRO A 126 -3.42 -14.89 -5.30
C PRO A 126 -3.55 -14.04 -4.03
N PHE A 127 -4.71 -13.46 -3.81
CA PHE A 127 -5.06 -12.59 -2.70
C PHE A 127 -4.28 -11.25 -2.67
N ILE A 128 -2.97 -11.24 -2.86
CA ILE A 128 -2.16 -10.02 -2.84
C ILE A 128 -2.50 -9.13 -4.04
N GLY A 129 -2.53 -9.69 -5.25
CA GLY A 129 -2.88 -8.96 -6.45
C GLY A 129 -4.28 -8.34 -6.35
N LEU A 130 -5.26 -9.14 -5.91
CA LEU A 130 -6.63 -8.67 -5.71
C LEU A 130 -6.73 -7.57 -4.64
N ALA A 131 -6.04 -7.72 -3.51
CA ALA A 131 -6.03 -6.71 -2.46
C ALA A 131 -5.39 -5.40 -2.91
N CYS A 132 -4.24 -5.47 -3.59
CA CYS A 132 -3.58 -4.29 -4.14
C CYS A 132 -4.42 -3.59 -5.21
N TRP A 133 -5.10 -4.36 -6.06
CA TRP A 133 -6.03 -3.81 -7.03
C TRP A 133 -7.26 -3.17 -6.37
N ALA A 134 -7.84 -3.82 -5.35
CA ALA A 134 -8.97 -3.26 -4.61
C ALA A 134 -8.61 -1.94 -3.91
N LEU A 135 -7.35 -1.79 -3.53
CA LEU A 135 -6.75 -0.57 -2.97
C LEU A 135 -6.36 0.46 -4.04
N ASP A 136 -6.67 0.21 -5.31
CA ASP A 136 -6.30 1.09 -6.44
C ASP A 136 -4.79 1.38 -6.50
N MET A 137 -3.96 0.37 -6.28
CA MET A 137 -2.52 0.50 -6.41
C MET A 137 -2.10 0.28 -7.87
N PRO A 138 -1.32 1.19 -8.47
CA PRO A 138 -0.90 1.06 -9.86
C PRO A 138 0.13 -0.06 -10.03
N PHE A 139 -0.11 -0.93 -11.01
CA PHE A 139 0.83 -1.96 -11.42
C PHE A 139 1.71 -1.48 -12.56
N MET A 140 3.03 -1.69 -12.45
CA MET A 140 4.00 -1.23 -13.44
C MET A 140 4.67 -2.41 -14.13
N LYS A 141 4.71 -2.36 -15.46
CA LYS A 141 5.47 -3.27 -16.29
C LYS A 141 6.86 -2.71 -16.51
N ARG A 142 7.87 -3.35 -15.95
CA ARG A 142 9.26 -2.96 -16.16
C ARG A 142 9.82 -3.69 -17.38
N TYR A 143 10.13 -2.93 -18.41
CA TYR A 143 10.85 -3.43 -19.57
C TYR A 143 12.36 -3.40 -19.32
N SER A 144 13.08 -4.44 -19.75
CA SER A 144 14.54 -4.43 -19.69
C SER A 144 15.10 -3.39 -20.67
N ARG A 145 16.29 -2.85 -20.36
CA ARG A 145 16.95 -1.87 -21.24
C ARG A 145 17.18 -2.44 -22.64
N SER A 146 17.56 -3.70 -22.77
CA SER A 146 17.74 -4.39 -24.04
C SER A 146 16.43 -4.54 -24.82
N TYR A 147 15.31 -4.72 -24.15
CA TYR A 147 13.99 -4.75 -24.78
C TYR A 147 13.59 -3.37 -25.31
N LEU A 148 13.77 -2.29 -24.53
CA LEU A 148 13.46 -0.91 -24.92
C LEU A 148 14.33 -0.38 -26.06
N ILE A 149 15.55 -0.93 -26.23
CA ILE A 149 16.40 -0.61 -27.40
C ILE A 149 15.80 -1.21 -28.67
N ARG A 150 15.23 -2.42 -28.59
CA ARG A 150 14.59 -3.10 -29.74
C ARG A 150 13.18 -2.60 -30.03
N HIS A 151 12.50 -2.03 -29.00
CA HIS A 151 11.11 -1.56 -29.05
C HIS A 151 11.02 -0.15 -28.49
N PRO A 152 11.56 0.86 -29.19
CA PRO A 152 11.57 2.25 -28.72
C PRO A 152 10.16 2.84 -28.52
N GLU A 153 9.16 2.32 -29.24
CA GLU A 153 7.74 2.69 -29.11
C GLU A 153 7.14 2.35 -27.73
N ARG A 154 7.79 1.43 -26.99
CA ARG A 154 7.35 1.03 -25.64
C ARG A 154 7.90 1.89 -24.52
N ARG A 155 8.70 2.90 -24.83
CA ARG A 155 9.21 3.85 -23.83
C ARG A 155 8.05 4.67 -23.28
N GLY A 156 7.92 4.69 -21.93
CA GLY A 156 6.84 5.41 -21.24
C GLY A 156 5.54 4.61 -21.10
N MET A 157 5.45 3.39 -21.64
CA MET A 157 4.31 2.49 -21.44
C MET A 157 4.54 1.52 -20.27
N ASP A 158 5.05 2.04 -19.16
CA ASP A 158 5.45 1.20 -18.01
C ASP A 158 4.28 0.94 -17.05
N VAL A 159 3.19 1.69 -17.16
CA VAL A 159 2.01 1.52 -16.30
C VAL A 159 1.01 0.59 -16.96
N VAL A 160 0.52 -0.37 -16.22
CA VAL A 160 -0.48 -1.35 -16.68
C VAL A 160 -1.74 -1.19 -15.85
N ASP A 161 -2.83 -0.90 -16.52
CA ASP A 161 -4.15 -0.95 -15.90
C ASP A 161 -4.53 -2.40 -15.57
N TRP A 162 -4.94 -2.64 -14.33
CA TRP A 162 -5.46 -3.92 -13.91
C TRP A 162 -6.71 -3.74 -13.01
N PRO A 163 -7.84 -4.34 -13.38
CA PRO A 163 -8.13 -4.95 -14.67
C PRO A 163 -8.11 -3.90 -15.79
N PRO A 164 -7.77 -4.29 -17.03
CA PRO A 164 -7.87 -3.38 -18.16
C PRO A 164 -9.31 -2.84 -18.22
N GLU A 165 -9.47 -1.52 -18.41
CA GLU A 165 -10.77 -0.83 -18.48
C GLU A 165 -11.43 -0.49 -17.13
N SER A 166 -10.69 -0.20 -16.08
CA SER A 166 -11.30 0.41 -14.90
C SER A 166 -11.87 1.80 -15.25
N PRO A 167 -13.16 2.07 -14.94
CA PRO A 167 -13.80 3.35 -15.29
C PRO A 167 -13.16 4.59 -14.63
N ASP A 168 -12.37 4.39 -13.60
CA ASP A 168 -11.67 5.41 -12.82
C ASP A 168 -10.15 5.26 -12.98
N SER A 169 -9.66 5.01 -14.22
CA SER A 169 -8.22 4.93 -14.44
C SER A 169 -7.56 6.25 -14.02
N TRP A 170 -6.46 6.16 -13.31
CA TRP A 170 -5.70 7.28 -12.71
C TRP A 170 -5.26 8.35 -13.72
N TYR A 171 -5.40 8.08 -15.01
CA TYR A 171 -4.90 8.88 -16.11
C TYR A 171 -5.86 9.98 -16.57
N HIS A 172 -7.07 10.05 -15.99
CA HIS A 172 -8.04 11.11 -16.30
C HIS A 172 -8.01 12.27 -15.29
N LEU A 173 -6.99 12.32 -14.42
CA LEU A 173 -6.74 13.46 -13.54
C LEU A 173 -5.71 14.41 -14.20
N SER A 174 -6.01 14.89 -15.39
CA SER A 174 -5.37 16.07 -15.98
C SER A 174 -6.29 17.29 -15.80
#